data_d0c65cf4b5cd5ecfebe3fb02aa8c27a4
#
_entry.id   d0c65cf4b5cd5ecfebe3fb02aa8c27a4
#
_cell.length_a   1.000
_cell.length_b   1.000
_cell.length_c   1.000
_cell.angle_alpha   90.00
_cell.angle_beta   90.00
_cell.angle_gamma   90.00
#
_symmetry.space_group_name_H-M   'P 1'
#
loop_
_entity.id
_entity.type
_entity.pdbx_description
1 polymer ?
#
loop_
_entity_poly.entity_id
_entity_poly.type
_entity_poly.pdbx_seq_one_letter_code
_entity_poly.pdbx_strand_id
1 'polypeptide(L)'
;MEWNDIYDENRNLTGRVHRRGSQWKPGEYGVVVCVWVYDGAGHLLLTRRAKGKSFAGTWENSGGAVKAGETSRQAVARELFEETGIRADPEEFEYLDTDSDRNMFYDHYCLRRRVNLKDIVLLPGETDDVMWASFGKVNWMIRTGKICKIIGGQFRRQEKALRSRNLSKFKR
;
A
#
# COMPACT_ATOMS: atom_id res chain seq x y z
N MET A 1 17.85 10.78 6.36
CA MET A 1 17.50 11.61 5.18
C MET A 1 17.15 10.63 4.08
N GLU A 2 15.94 10.69 3.52
CA GLU A 2 15.47 9.72 2.50
C GLU A 2 15.50 10.33 1.12
N TRP A 3 15.88 9.50 0.14
CA TRP A 3 15.93 9.83 -1.27
C TRP A 3 15.10 8.85 -2.07
N ASN A 4 14.49 9.32 -3.14
CA ASN A 4 13.71 8.53 -4.08
C ASN A 4 14.32 8.67 -5.47
N ASP A 5 14.29 7.62 -6.26
CA ASP A 5 14.66 7.70 -7.67
C ASP A 5 13.65 8.56 -8.44
N ILE A 6 14.14 9.34 -9.42
CA ILE A 6 13.31 10.13 -10.31
C ILE A 6 13.11 9.35 -11.61
N TYR A 7 11.85 9.21 -11.99
CA TYR A 7 11.41 8.65 -13.26
C TYR A 7 10.86 9.76 -14.16
N ASP A 8 10.86 9.51 -15.47
CA ASP A 8 10.15 10.33 -16.45
C ASP A 8 8.67 9.92 -16.56
N GLU A 9 7.92 10.59 -17.43
CA GLU A 9 6.50 10.31 -17.69
C GLU A 9 6.21 8.91 -18.27
N ASN A 10 7.22 8.30 -18.93
CA ASN A 10 7.17 6.95 -19.49
C ASN A 10 7.69 5.89 -18.51
N ARG A 11 7.96 6.30 -17.25
CA ARG A 11 8.49 5.45 -16.18
C ARG A 11 9.92 4.94 -16.45
N ASN A 12 10.72 5.66 -17.22
CA ASN A 12 12.13 5.39 -17.34
C ASN A 12 12.90 6.04 -16.18
N LEU A 13 13.86 5.31 -15.61
CA LEU A 13 14.74 5.82 -14.58
C LEU A 13 15.65 6.91 -15.16
N THR A 14 15.69 8.09 -14.53
CA THR A 14 16.48 9.23 -15.04
C THR A 14 17.92 9.27 -14.53
N GLY A 15 18.29 8.42 -13.57
CA GLY A 15 19.58 8.44 -12.88
C GLY A 15 19.73 9.58 -11.86
N ARG A 16 18.67 10.38 -11.66
CA ARG A 16 18.60 11.45 -10.67
C ARG A 16 17.79 11.02 -9.45
N VAL A 17 18.00 11.70 -8.34
CA VAL A 17 17.30 11.43 -7.09
C VAL A 17 16.56 12.66 -6.57
N HIS A 18 15.42 12.42 -5.92
CA HIS A 18 14.59 13.41 -5.26
C HIS A 18 14.70 13.27 -3.75
N ARG A 19 14.91 14.39 -3.06
CA ARG A 19 14.90 14.40 -1.59
C ARG A 19 13.47 14.40 -1.07
N ARG A 20 13.15 13.46 -0.18
CA ARG A 20 11.83 13.41 0.47
C ARG A 20 11.48 14.74 1.13
N GLY A 21 10.28 15.23 0.86
CA GLY A 21 9.78 16.52 1.38
C GLY A 21 10.14 17.74 0.53
N SER A 22 10.92 17.59 -0.53
CA SER A 22 11.14 18.66 -1.52
C SER A 22 9.96 18.72 -2.51
N GLN A 23 9.89 19.78 -3.30
CA GLN A 23 8.89 19.92 -4.37
C GLN A 23 9.34 19.17 -5.62
N TRP A 24 8.46 18.36 -6.20
CA TRP A 24 8.66 17.71 -7.49
C TRP A 24 8.65 18.74 -8.62
N LYS A 25 9.56 18.63 -9.57
CA LYS A 25 9.59 19.48 -10.75
C LYS A 25 8.67 18.90 -11.85
N PRO A 26 8.22 19.72 -12.81
CA PRO A 26 7.51 19.22 -13.98
C PRO A 26 8.33 18.14 -14.72
N GLY A 27 7.68 17.03 -15.07
CA GLY A 27 8.32 15.90 -15.73
C GLY A 27 9.12 14.97 -14.81
N GLU A 28 9.12 15.22 -13.51
CA GLU A 28 9.71 14.31 -12.53
C GLU A 28 8.62 13.50 -11.81
N TYR A 29 8.82 12.19 -11.71
CA TYR A 29 7.88 11.26 -11.09
C TYR A 29 8.60 10.40 -10.05
N GLY A 30 7.89 10.12 -8.96
CA GLY A 30 8.28 9.11 -7.98
C GLY A 30 7.43 7.85 -8.10
N VAL A 31 7.77 6.84 -7.30
CA VAL A 31 6.98 5.61 -7.19
C VAL A 31 6.55 5.41 -5.74
N VAL A 32 5.29 5.07 -5.56
CA VAL A 32 4.67 4.65 -4.30
C VAL A 32 4.18 3.23 -4.46
N VAL A 33 4.35 2.41 -3.45
CA VAL A 33 3.82 1.05 -3.41
C VAL A 33 2.65 0.96 -2.44
N CYS A 34 1.67 0.13 -2.77
CA CYS A 34 0.53 -0.16 -1.92
C CYS A 34 0.28 -1.67 -1.91
N VAL A 35 -0.09 -2.25 -0.77
CA VAL A 35 -0.39 -3.68 -0.66
C VAL A 35 -1.72 -3.95 0.04
N TRP A 36 -2.54 -4.81 -0.58
CA TRP A 36 -3.69 -5.42 0.04
C TRP A 36 -3.30 -6.78 0.62
N VAL A 37 -3.18 -6.87 1.94
CA VAL A 37 -3.00 -8.16 2.61
C VAL A 37 -4.37 -8.79 2.81
N TYR A 38 -4.54 -10.06 2.39
CA TYR A 38 -5.80 -10.79 2.51
C TYR A 38 -5.62 -12.15 3.19
N ASP A 39 -6.63 -12.57 3.96
CA ASP A 39 -6.57 -13.76 4.80
C ASP A 39 -6.99 -15.06 4.11
N GLY A 40 -7.53 -14.99 2.89
CA GLY A 40 -8.10 -16.12 2.17
C GLY A 40 -9.49 -16.55 2.66
N ALA A 41 -10.08 -15.80 3.61
CA ALA A 41 -11.40 -16.05 4.18
C ALA A 41 -12.38 -14.87 3.96
N GLY A 42 -12.03 -13.92 3.11
CA GLY A 42 -12.91 -12.81 2.73
C GLY A 42 -12.60 -11.50 3.42
N HIS A 43 -11.41 -11.34 4.02
CA HIS A 43 -11.03 -10.12 4.73
C HIS A 43 -9.73 -9.52 4.17
N LEU A 44 -9.62 -8.22 4.31
CA LEU A 44 -8.43 -7.41 4.02
C LEU A 44 -7.91 -6.79 5.32
N LEU A 45 -6.59 -6.76 5.48
CA LEU A 45 -5.95 -6.07 6.58
C LEU A 45 -5.94 -4.57 6.30
N LEU A 46 -6.40 -3.79 7.26
CA LEU A 46 -6.34 -2.34 7.22
C LEU A 46 -5.61 -1.83 8.45
N THR A 47 -4.82 -0.77 8.26
CA THR A 47 -4.19 0.00 9.33
C THR A 47 -4.86 1.37 9.43
N ARG A 48 -4.81 2.00 10.61
CA ARG A 48 -5.35 3.35 10.82
C ARG A 48 -4.21 4.34 10.99
N ARG A 49 -4.28 5.43 10.24
CA ARG A 49 -3.29 6.52 10.27
C ARG A 49 -3.29 7.22 11.60
N ALA A 50 -2.12 7.35 12.22
CA ALA A 50 -1.93 7.99 13.52
C ALA A 50 -2.19 9.51 13.47
N LYS A 51 -2.41 10.10 14.65
CA LYS A 51 -2.46 11.58 14.82
C LYS A 51 -1.16 12.21 14.30
N GLY A 52 -1.29 13.32 13.57
CA GLY A 52 -0.14 14.03 12.99
C GLY A 52 0.20 13.65 11.55
N LYS A 53 -0.38 12.59 11.03
CA LYS A 53 -0.27 12.21 9.61
C LYS A 53 -1.35 12.90 8.77
N SER A 54 -1.07 13.08 7.48
CA SER A 54 -2.12 13.47 6.52
C SER A 54 -3.26 12.45 6.59
N PHE A 55 -4.51 12.90 6.56
CA PHE A 55 -5.70 12.05 6.68
C PHE A 55 -5.75 11.23 7.99
N ALA A 56 -5.28 11.80 9.10
CA ALA A 56 -5.27 11.16 10.42
C ALA A 56 -6.63 10.52 10.77
N GLY A 57 -6.57 9.32 11.38
CA GLY A 57 -7.76 8.57 11.79
C GLY A 57 -8.49 7.84 10.65
N THR A 58 -8.08 8.01 9.38
CA THR A 58 -8.61 7.19 8.28
C THR A 58 -7.91 5.85 8.19
N TRP A 59 -8.63 4.87 7.65
CA TRP A 59 -8.12 3.53 7.40
C TRP A 59 -7.56 3.42 6.00
N GLU A 60 -6.51 2.61 5.86
CA GLU A 60 -5.81 2.39 4.59
C GLU A 60 -5.21 0.99 4.52
N ASN A 61 -4.74 0.61 3.35
CA ASN A 61 -3.82 -0.49 3.15
C ASN A 61 -2.38 -0.01 3.39
N SER A 62 -1.45 -0.91 3.67
CA SER A 62 -0.04 -0.56 3.87
C SER A 62 0.63 -0.09 2.58
N GLY A 63 1.55 0.87 2.71
CA GLY A 63 2.30 1.36 1.57
C GLY A 63 3.15 2.60 1.86
N GLY A 64 4.03 2.91 0.92
CA GLY A 64 4.92 4.06 1.03
C GLY A 64 5.79 4.28 -0.19
N ALA A 65 6.71 5.23 -0.10
CA ALA A 65 7.57 5.62 -1.21
C ALA A 65 8.69 4.60 -1.46
N VAL A 66 8.96 4.33 -2.73
CA VAL A 66 10.13 3.55 -3.15
C VAL A 66 11.39 4.40 -2.95
N LYS A 67 12.37 3.90 -2.21
CA LYS A 67 13.63 4.58 -1.95
C LYS A 67 14.58 4.45 -3.15
N ALA A 68 15.52 5.37 -3.28
CA ALA A 68 16.52 5.33 -4.34
C ALA A 68 17.30 4.00 -4.32
N GLY A 69 17.42 3.36 -5.47
CA GLY A 69 18.06 2.05 -5.65
C GLY A 69 17.23 0.84 -5.22
N GLU A 70 15.99 1.04 -4.74
CA GLU A 70 15.09 -0.01 -4.30
C GLU A 70 14.15 -0.40 -5.44
N THR A 71 13.89 -1.68 -5.63
CA THR A 71 12.82 -2.12 -6.53
C THR A 71 11.46 -1.94 -5.85
N SER A 72 10.40 -1.80 -6.65
CA SER A 72 9.02 -1.70 -6.16
C SER A 72 8.62 -2.88 -5.26
N ARG A 73 9.08 -4.11 -5.58
CA ARG A 73 8.83 -5.31 -4.74
C ARG A 73 9.60 -5.27 -3.41
N GLN A 74 10.83 -4.77 -3.40
CA GLN A 74 11.58 -4.59 -2.16
C GLN A 74 10.92 -3.53 -1.28
N ALA A 75 10.49 -2.43 -1.90
CA ALA A 75 9.80 -1.35 -1.18
C ALA A 75 8.52 -1.84 -0.51
N VAL A 76 7.66 -2.59 -1.21
CA VAL A 76 6.40 -3.06 -0.63
C VAL A 76 6.63 -4.04 0.53
N ALA A 77 7.66 -4.89 0.45
CA ALA A 77 8.03 -5.79 1.55
C ALA A 77 8.54 -5.01 2.77
N ARG A 78 9.38 -3.99 2.56
CA ARG A 78 9.89 -3.11 3.61
C ARG A 78 8.76 -2.32 4.28
N GLU A 79 7.90 -1.65 3.50
CA GLU A 79 6.80 -0.83 4.04
C GLU A 79 5.82 -1.68 4.84
N LEU A 80 5.42 -2.86 4.35
CA LEU A 80 4.57 -3.77 5.10
C LEU A 80 5.20 -4.18 6.43
N PHE A 81 6.50 -4.49 6.42
CA PHE A 81 7.21 -4.84 7.65
C PHE A 81 7.33 -3.66 8.61
N GLU A 82 7.70 -2.48 8.12
CA GLU A 82 7.84 -1.26 8.94
C GLU A 82 6.51 -0.89 9.63
N GLU A 83 5.39 -0.96 8.91
CA GLU A 83 4.08 -0.55 9.43
C GLU A 83 3.37 -1.59 10.30
N THR A 84 3.65 -2.89 10.09
CA THR A 84 2.85 -3.97 10.69
C THR A 84 3.66 -5.08 11.35
N GLY A 85 4.97 -5.12 11.14
CA GLY A 85 5.81 -6.24 11.56
C GLY A 85 5.67 -7.51 10.71
N ILE A 86 4.80 -7.51 9.69
CA ILE A 86 4.62 -8.68 8.80
C ILE A 86 5.81 -8.83 7.89
N ARG A 87 6.47 -10.00 7.95
CA ARG A 87 7.57 -10.36 7.06
C ARG A 87 7.06 -11.17 5.88
N ALA A 88 7.51 -10.79 4.69
CA ALA A 88 7.29 -11.52 3.45
C ALA A 88 8.47 -11.27 2.50
N ASP A 89 8.84 -12.28 1.72
CA ASP A 89 9.84 -12.10 0.69
C ASP A 89 9.26 -11.27 -0.48
N PRO A 90 10.05 -10.43 -1.16
CA PRO A 90 9.57 -9.61 -2.28
C PRO A 90 8.83 -10.42 -3.36
N GLU A 91 9.19 -11.68 -3.57
CA GLU A 91 8.58 -12.57 -4.57
C GLU A 91 7.20 -13.11 -4.17
N GLU A 92 6.81 -13.01 -2.89
CA GLU A 92 5.48 -13.41 -2.43
C GLU A 92 4.38 -12.38 -2.80
N PHE A 93 4.77 -11.17 -3.16
CA PHE A 93 3.82 -10.11 -3.53
C PHE A 93 3.36 -10.29 -4.98
N GLU A 94 2.06 -10.51 -5.17
CA GLU A 94 1.45 -10.55 -6.48
C GLU A 94 1.15 -9.13 -6.96
N TYR A 95 1.65 -8.76 -8.13
CA TYR A 95 1.34 -7.48 -8.76
C TYR A 95 -0.12 -7.45 -9.23
N LEU A 96 -0.81 -6.35 -8.99
CA LEU A 96 -2.19 -6.12 -9.42
C LEU A 96 -2.26 -5.20 -10.63
N ASP A 97 -1.82 -3.97 -10.45
CA ASP A 97 -1.83 -2.91 -11.47
C ASP A 97 -0.90 -1.75 -11.07
N THR A 98 -0.74 -0.80 -11.99
CA THR A 98 -0.16 0.53 -11.71
C THR A 98 -1.16 1.60 -12.15
N ASP A 99 -1.33 2.63 -11.34
CA ASP A 99 -1.94 3.88 -11.77
C ASP A 99 -0.99 5.07 -11.55
N SER A 100 -1.39 6.23 -12.01
CA SER A 100 -0.62 7.46 -11.81
C SER A 100 -1.53 8.63 -11.47
N ASP A 101 -1.07 9.46 -10.57
CA ASP A 101 -1.69 10.75 -10.26
C ASP A 101 -0.58 11.78 -10.02
N ARG A 102 -0.70 12.94 -10.68
CA ARG A 102 0.30 14.03 -10.63
C ARG A 102 1.71 13.54 -10.95
N ASN A 103 2.60 13.61 -9.95
CA ASN A 103 4.02 13.25 -10.06
C ASN A 103 4.33 11.86 -9.47
N MET A 104 3.35 10.96 -9.36
CA MET A 104 3.51 9.65 -8.73
C MET A 104 2.96 8.53 -9.59
N PHE A 105 3.70 7.45 -9.70
CA PHE A 105 3.21 6.13 -10.07
C PHE A 105 2.87 5.36 -8.80
N TYR A 106 1.76 4.64 -8.80
CA TYR A 106 1.31 3.81 -7.68
C TYR A 106 1.30 2.36 -8.12
N ASP A 107 2.25 1.57 -7.62
CA ASP A 107 2.30 0.13 -7.85
C ASP A 107 1.49 -0.59 -6.79
N HIS A 108 0.51 -1.34 -7.23
CA HIS A 108 -0.39 -2.06 -6.35
C HIS A 108 -0.05 -3.55 -6.34
N TYR A 109 0.04 -4.07 -5.14
CA TYR A 109 0.30 -5.47 -4.86
C TYR A 109 -0.79 -6.08 -3.99
N CYS A 110 -0.85 -7.42 -3.97
CA CYS A 110 -1.55 -8.14 -2.94
C CYS A 110 -0.67 -9.25 -2.36
N LEU A 111 -0.94 -9.60 -1.12
CA LEU A 111 -0.24 -10.66 -0.39
C LEU A 111 -1.26 -11.52 0.34
N ARG A 112 -1.21 -12.83 0.15
CA ARG A 112 -1.98 -13.76 0.97
C ARG A 112 -1.22 -14.04 2.26
N ARG A 113 -1.74 -13.57 3.38
CA ARG A 113 -1.13 -13.78 4.69
C ARG A 113 -2.21 -13.74 5.77
N ARG A 114 -2.31 -14.80 6.55
CA ARG A 114 -3.17 -14.81 7.73
C ARG A 114 -2.31 -14.59 8.96
N VAL A 115 -2.57 -13.53 9.69
CA VAL A 115 -1.89 -13.17 10.93
C VAL A 115 -2.91 -12.95 12.04
N ASN A 116 -2.50 -13.21 13.27
CA ASN A 116 -3.27 -12.80 14.44
C ASN A 116 -3.00 -11.29 14.66
N LEU A 117 -4.06 -10.50 14.85
CA LEU A 117 -3.90 -9.05 15.10
C LEU A 117 -3.06 -8.73 16.34
N LYS A 118 -2.98 -9.68 17.29
CA LYS A 118 -2.12 -9.53 18.49
C LYS A 118 -0.63 -9.59 18.19
N ASP A 119 -0.25 -10.18 17.05
CA ASP A 119 1.14 -10.32 16.63
C ASP A 119 1.60 -9.16 15.73
N ILE A 120 0.69 -8.25 15.40
CA ILE A 120 0.99 -7.05 14.61
C ILE A 120 1.71 -6.04 15.48
N VAL A 121 2.83 -5.54 14.97
CA VAL A 121 3.63 -4.49 15.61
C VAL A 121 3.46 -3.21 14.80
N LEU A 122 2.58 -2.32 15.29
CA LEU A 122 2.32 -1.04 14.64
C LEU A 122 3.51 -0.08 14.82
N LEU A 123 3.85 0.66 13.76
CA LEU A 123 4.90 1.67 13.83
C LEU A 123 4.39 2.91 14.57
N PRO A 124 4.98 3.26 15.74
CA PRO A 124 4.55 4.42 16.50
C PRO A 124 4.64 5.73 15.69
N GLY A 125 3.57 6.51 15.69
CA GLY A 125 3.49 7.77 14.95
C GLY A 125 3.09 7.63 13.48
N GLU A 126 3.07 6.42 12.93
CA GLU A 126 2.58 6.12 11.57
C GLU A 126 1.18 5.52 11.61
N THR A 127 1.02 4.44 12.37
CA THR A 127 -0.24 3.70 12.52
C THR A 127 -0.60 3.55 13.99
N ASP A 128 -1.90 3.62 14.34
CA ASP A 128 -2.37 3.53 15.73
C ASP A 128 -3.42 2.44 15.96
N ASP A 129 -3.88 1.76 14.89
CA ASP A 129 -4.83 0.66 15.01
C ASP A 129 -4.75 -0.27 13.78
N VAL A 130 -5.24 -1.50 13.90
CA VAL A 130 -5.28 -2.50 12.83
C VAL A 130 -6.53 -3.35 12.91
N MET A 131 -7.10 -3.73 11.74
CA MET A 131 -8.25 -4.65 11.71
C MET A 131 -8.25 -5.53 10.46
N TRP A 132 -8.90 -6.68 10.59
CA TRP A 132 -9.43 -7.42 9.46
C TRP A 132 -10.82 -6.87 9.08
N ALA A 133 -10.99 -6.45 7.84
CA ALA A 133 -12.24 -5.89 7.32
C ALA A 133 -12.76 -6.74 6.16
N SER A 134 -14.02 -7.16 6.24
CA SER A 134 -14.68 -7.79 5.09
C SER A 134 -14.84 -6.78 3.95
N PHE A 135 -14.97 -7.26 2.71
CA PHE A 135 -15.21 -6.39 1.55
C PHE A 135 -16.44 -5.48 1.74
N GLY A 136 -17.49 -6.00 2.38
CA GLY A 136 -18.68 -5.21 2.71
C GLY A 136 -18.37 -4.07 3.68
N LYS A 137 -17.54 -4.35 4.71
CA LYS A 137 -17.08 -3.33 5.67
C LYS A 137 -16.22 -2.28 4.99
N VAL A 138 -15.28 -2.68 4.10
CA VAL A 138 -14.46 -1.74 3.33
C VAL A 138 -15.34 -0.81 2.49
N ASN A 139 -16.32 -1.36 1.76
CA ASN A 139 -17.26 -0.57 0.97
C ASN A 139 -18.09 0.41 1.83
N TRP A 140 -18.54 -0.01 3.00
CA TRP A 140 -19.23 0.87 3.95
C TRP A 140 -18.30 1.98 4.44
N MET A 141 -17.04 1.67 4.79
CA MET A 141 -16.05 2.64 5.25
C MET A 141 -15.69 3.67 4.17
N ILE A 142 -15.64 3.27 2.91
CA ILE A 142 -15.46 4.20 1.78
C ILE A 142 -16.64 5.18 1.69
N ARG A 143 -17.88 4.67 1.76
CA ARG A 143 -19.09 5.52 1.70
C ARG A 143 -19.21 6.50 2.86
N THR A 144 -18.71 6.12 4.03
CA THR A 144 -18.78 6.93 5.26
C THR A 144 -17.52 7.79 5.49
N GLY A 145 -16.58 7.82 4.53
CA GLY A 145 -15.36 8.64 4.64
C GLY A 145 -14.34 8.14 5.67
N LYS A 146 -14.47 6.89 6.14
CA LYS A 146 -13.51 6.26 7.06
C LYS A 146 -12.26 5.74 6.35
N ILE A 147 -12.31 5.59 5.05
CA ILE A 147 -11.16 5.34 4.16
C ILE A 147 -11.02 6.57 3.28
N CYS A 148 -9.79 7.07 3.08
CA CYS A 148 -9.55 8.23 2.25
C CYS A 148 -9.95 7.96 0.78
N LYS A 149 -10.31 9.05 0.04
CA LYS A 149 -10.85 8.93 -1.33
C LYS A 149 -9.89 8.23 -2.29
N ILE A 150 -8.59 8.44 -2.14
CA ILE A 150 -7.54 7.84 -2.99
C ILE A 150 -7.57 6.32 -2.84
N ILE A 151 -7.42 5.82 -1.61
CA ILE A 151 -7.46 4.39 -1.31
C ILE A 151 -8.80 3.76 -1.68
N GLY A 152 -9.90 4.48 -1.45
CA GLY A 152 -11.23 4.03 -1.87
C GLY A 152 -11.40 3.89 -3.38
N GLY A 153 -10.78 4.78 -4.17
CA GLY A 153 -10.74 4.71 -5.62
C GLY A 153 -9.93 3.49 -6.10
N GLN A 154 -8.76 3.29 -5.53
CA GLN A 154 -7.89 2.13 -5.79
C GLN A 154 -8.61 0.81 -5.49
N PHE A 155 -9.21 0.70 -4.30
CA PHE A 155 -9.99 -0.48 -3.93
C PHE A 155 -11.09 -0.82 -4.94
N ARG A 156 -11.89 0.16 -5.37
CA ARG A 156 -12.99 -0.06 -6.33
C ARG A 156 -12.51 -0.65 -7.66
N ARG A 157 -11.34 -0.20 -8.16
CA ARG A 157 -10.74 -0.76 -9.38
C ARG A 157 -10.30 -2.21 -9.18
N GLN A 158 -9.75 -2.51 -8.01
CA GLN A 158 -9.09 -3.77 -7.69
C GLN A 158 -10.02 -4.79 -7.02
N GLU A 159 -11.22 -4.40 -6.56
CA GLU A 159 -12.12 -5.22 -5.76
C GLU A 159 -12.41 -6.58 -6.40
N LYS A 160 -12.69 -6.62 -7.71
CA LYS A 160 -12.99 -7.88 -8.42
C LYS A 160 -11.80 -8.84 -8.38
N ALA A 161 -10.60 -8.34 -8.64
CA ALA A 161 -9.37 -9.13 -8.61
C ALA A 161 -9.04 -9.63 -7.19
N LEU A 162 -9.20 -8.77 -6.18
CA LEU A 162 -8.99 -9.12 -4.78
C LEU A 162 -9.99 -10.17 -4.29
N ARG A 163 -11.27 -10.05 -4.66
CA ARG A 163 -12.30 -11.05 -4.31
C ARG A 163 -11.98 -12.42 -4.91
N SER A 164 -11.60 -12.46 -6.19
CA SER A 164 -11.24 -13.71 -6.86
C SER A 164 -10.08 -14.42 -6.16
N ARG A 165 -9.02 -13.68 -5.79
CA ARG A 165 -7.86 -14.23 -5.08
C ARG A 165 -8.20 -14.65 -3.65
N ASN A 166 -8.97 -13.85 -2.94
CA ASN A 166 -9.32 -14.10 -1.53
C ASN A 166 -10.20 -15.35 -1.36
N LEU A 167 -11.04 -15.63 -2.37
CA LEU A 167 -11.95 -16.79 -2.35
C LEU A 167 -11.38 -18.01 -3.09
N SER A 168 -10.26 -17.89 -3.78
CA SER A 168 -9.62 -19.04 -4.42
C SER A 168 -9.17 -20.02 -3.35
N LYS A 169 -9.85 -21.17 -3.28
CA LYS A 169 -9.45 -22.29 -2.42
C LYS A 169 -8.02 -22.67 -2.79
N PHE A 170 -7.22 -23.07 -1.78
CA PHE A 170 -5.93 -23.67 -2.00
C PHE A 170 -6.01 -24.69 -3.13
N LYS A 171 -5.42 -24.41 -4.28
CA LYS A 171 -4.90 -25.48 -5.12
C LYS A 171 -3.69 -25.99 -4.36
N ARG A 172 -3.83 -27.19 -3.82
CA ARG A 172 -2.76 -27.97 -3.20
C ARG A 172 -1.64 -28.23 -4.21
#